data_6a26403ac960505ff5f7948d1fffd3e9
#
_entry.id   6a26403ac960505ff5f7948d1fffd3e9
#
_cell.length_a   1.000
_cell.length_b   1.000
_cell.length_c   1.000
_cell.angle_alpha   90.00
_cell.angle_beta   90.00
_cell.angle_gamma   90.00
#
_symmetry.space_group_name_H-M   'P 1'
#
loop_
_entity.id
_entity.type
_entity.pdbx_description
1 polymer ?
#
loop_
_entity_poly.entity_id
_entity_poly.type
_entity_poly.pdbx_seq_one_letter_code
_entity_poly.pdbx_strand_id
1 'polypeptide(L)'
;MPSSDGPILDAVGLERSFGALRVLRGVDVRVHAGEALVVAGPNGAGKTTLLRVLAGLARPSAGEVRILGVPVGPSAPDARRAIGFVSHLSMLYDDLTVHENVVLAARLYGARDPGAAARRALEAVGLADRGDDQPRRLSRGLLQRASIARALVHEPRLLLMDEPFTGLDAPAAGRLRALLRQRLSAGLALVLVTHHLAEAWELASRVAVLAGGRWALEEPRPGDLALFLPRYHALADA
;
A
#
# COMPACT_ATOMS: atom_id res chain seq x y z
N MET A 1 25.84 7.80 -2.09
CA MET A 1 24.83 6.80 -2.49
C MET A 1 24.54 5.99 -1.26
N PRO A 2 23.30 5.92 -0.72
CA PRO A 2 23.01 4.99 0.36
C PRO A 2 23.27 3.57 -0.15
N SER A 3 23.92 2.76 0.67
CA SER A 3 24.25 1.37 0.37
C SER A 3 22.99 0.60 -0.06
N SER A 4 23.09 -0.19 -1.13
CA SER A 4 22.00 -0.97 -1.74
C SER A 4 21.41 -2.06 -0.83
N ASP A 5 21.88 -2.23 0.40
CA ASP A 5 21.54 -3.32 1.33
C ASP A 5 20.57 -2.91 2.46
N GLY A 6 20.21 -1.63 2.58
CA GLY A 6 19.30 -1.18 3.65
C GLY A 6 17.82 -1.41 3.33
N PRO A 7 16.95 -1.45 4.36
CA PRO A 7 15.51 -1.55 4.13
C PRO A 7 14.97 -0.29 3.41
N ILE A 8 13.98 -0.50 2.54
CA ILE A 8 13.23 0.60 1.92
C ILE A 8 12.33 1.27 2.95
N LEU A 9 11.71 0.47 3.81
CA LEU A 9 10.90 0.90 4.95
C LEU A 9 11.54 0.36 6.24
N ASP A 10 11.79 1.24 7.20
CA ASP A 10 12.21 0.90 8.56
C ASP A 10 11.37 1.72 9.55
N ALA A 11 10.54 1.05 10.32
CA ALA A 11 9.68 1.65 11.32
C ALA A 11 9.89 0.93 12.65
N VAL A 12 10.15 1.68 13.71
CA VAL A 12 10.53 1.14 15.02
C VAL A 12 9.64 1.71 16.11
N GLY A 13 9.10 0.81 16.95
CA GLY A 13 8.35 1.15 18.15
C GLY A 13 7.10 1.98 17.89
N LEU A 14 6.39 1.76 16.77
CA LEU A 14 5.26 2.60 16.40
C LEU A 14 4.11 2.49 17.40
N GLU A 15 3.78 3.62 18.01
CA GLU A 15 2.57 3.77 18.80
C GLU A 15 1.65 4.82 18.19
N ARG A 16 0.35 4.61 18.29
CA ARG A 16 -0.66 5.59 17.92
C ARG A 16 -1.86 5.53 18.86
N SER A 17 -2.18 6.68 19.44
CA SER A 17 -3.35 6.88 20.32
C SER A 17 -4.27 7.94 19.75
N PHE A 18 -5.57 7.80 19.99
CA PHE A 18 -6.61 8.79 19.75
C PHE A 18 -7.35 9.01 21.08
N GLY A 19 -7.00 10.08 21.78
CA GLY A 19 -7.41 10.24 23.17
C GLY A 19 -6.91 9.09 24.04
N ALA A 20 -7.79 8.44 24.77
CA ALA A 20 -7.47 7.29 25.62
C ALA A 20 -7.30 5.96 24.85
N LEU A 21 -7.75 5.89 23.59
CA LEU A 21 -7.69 4.67 22.79
C LEU A 21 -6.30 4.49 22.17
N ARG A 22 -5.53 3.49 22.61
CA ARG A 22 -4.24 3.08 22.01
C ARG A 22 -4.51 2.09 20.89
N VAL A 23 -4.31 2.54 19.64
CA VAL A 23 -4.57 1.75 18.42
C VAL A 23 -3.33 0.98 17.97
N LEU A 24 -2.13 1.57 18.06
CA LEU A 24 -0.86 0.88 17.83
C LEU A 24 -0.05 0.91 19.12
N ARG A 25 0.65 -0.18 19.42
CA ARG A 25 1.26 -0.42 20.73
C ARG A 25 2.67 -1.01 20.60
N GLY A 26 3.58 -0.29 19.95
CA GLY A 26 4.95 -0.71 19.74
C GLY A 26 5.09 -1.69 18.58
N VAL A 27 4.69 -1.26 17.37
CA VAL A 27 4.76 -2.07 16.15
C VAL A 27 6.04 -1.73 15.39
N ASP A 28 6.85 -2.73 15.07
CA ASP A 28 8.02 -2.61 14.20
C ASP A 28 7.68 -3.12 12.80
N VAL A 29 8.15 -2.43 11.75
CA VAL A 29 7.96 -2.85 10.35
C VAL A 29 9.25 -2.61 9.58
N ARG A 30 9.78 -3.66 8.99
CA ARG A 30 10.95 -3.55 8.10
C ARG A 30 10.67 -4.25 6.79
N VAL A 31 10.86 -3.56 5.66
CA VAL A 31 10.62 -4.13 4.32
C VAL A 31 11.76 -3.74 3.40
N HIS A 32 12.32 -4.73 2.71
CA HIS A 32 13.42 -4.57 1.76
C HIS A 32 12.93 -4.45 0.32
N ALA A 33 13.83 -4.08 -0.59
CA ALA A 33 13.54 -4.05 -2.02
C ALA A 33 13.11 -5.44 -2.52
N GLY A 34 12.03 -5.50 -3.30
CA GLY A 34 11.48 -6.76 -3.82
C GLY A 34 10.66 -7.56 -2.81
N GLU A 35 10.52 -7.08 -1.58
CA GLU A 35 9.78 -7.76 -0.52
C GLU A 35 8.33 -7.27 -0.43
N ALA A 36 7.41 -8.20 -0.18
CA ALA A 36 6.00 -7.92 0.10
C ALA A 36 5.61 -8.42 1.48
N LEU A 37 5.24 -7.50 2.37
CA LEU A 37 4.63 -7.79 3.67
C LEU A 37 3.11 -7.72 3.52
N VAL A 38 2.43 -8.85 3.68
CA VAL A 38 0.96 -8.91 3.73
C VAL A 38 0.51 -8.90 5.18
N VAL A 39 -0.30 -7.91 5.54
CA VAL A 39 -0.81 -7.70 6.90
C VAL A 39 -2.28 -8.05 6.95
N ALA A 40 -2.61 -9.05 7.76
CA ALA A 40 -3.97 -9.45 8.09
C ALA A 40 -4.34 -9.05 9.52
N GLY A 41 -5.59 -9.25 9.91
CA GLY A 41 -6.08 -9.02 11.27
C GLY A 41 -7.55 -8.65 11.29
N PRO A 42 -8.22 -8.71 12.45
CA PRO A 42 -9.63 -8.38 12.59
C PRO A 42 -9.92 -6.90 12.31
N ASN A 43 -11.20 -6.58 12.15
CA ASN A 43 -11.63 -5.19 12.05
C ASN A 43 -11.31 -4.45 13.35
N GLY A 44 -10.83 -3.20 13.22
CA GLY A 44 -10.41 -2.41 14.38
C GLY A 44 -9.01 -2.73 14.92
N ALA A 45 -8.28 -3.71 14.39
CA ALA A 45 -6.92 -4.06 14.82
C ALA A 45 -5.88 -2.94 14.65
N GLY A 46 -6.18 -1.90 13.85
CA GLY A 46 -5.26 -0.79 13.60
C GLY A 46 -4.55 -0.83 12.25
N LYS A 47 -4.91 -1.75 11.34
CA LYS A 47 -4.25 -1.95 10.04
C LYS A 47 -4.20 -0.67 9.18
N THR A 48 -5.34 -0.02 8.95
CA THR A 48 -5.42 1.26 8.21
C THR A 48 -4.62 2.36 8.92
N THR A 49 -4.66 2.38 10.27
CA THR A 49 -3.85 3.33 11.07
C THR A 49 -2.38 3.09 10.86
N LEU A 50 -1.93 1.83 10.87
CA LEU A 50 -0.55 1.47 10.58
C LEU A 50 -0.13 1.99 9.21
N LEU A 51 -0.88 1.69 8.13
CA LEU A 51 -0.57 2.19 6.79
C LEU A 51 -0.49 3.71 6.72
N ARG A 52 -1.41 4.43 7.39
CA ARG A 52 -1.41 5.90 7.43
C ARG A 52 -0.19 6.46 8.16
N VAL A 53 0.26 5.80 9.22
CA VAL A 53 1.50 6.18 9.93
C VAL A 53 2.71 5.92 9.04
N LEU A 54 2.81 4.75 8.40
CA LEU A 54 3.89 4.43 7.46
C LEU A 54 3.95 5.38 6.26
N ALA A 55 2.79 5.84 5.77
CA ALA A 55 2.70 6.83 4.69
C ALA A 55 3.02 8.27 5.12
N GLY A 56 3.23 8.54 6.42
CA GLY A 56 3.37 9.89 6.95
C GLY A 56 2.09 10.73 6.91
N LEU A 57 0.95 10.09 6.70
CA LEU A 57 -0.39 10.72 6.72
C LEU A 57 -0.95 10.86 8.15
N ALA A 58 -0.39 10.12 9.09
CA ALA A 58 -0.68 10.26 10.52
C ALA A 58 0.64 10.25 11.29
N ARG A 59 0.79 11.19 12.23
CA ARG A 59 1.97 11.24 13.09
C ARG A 59 1.88 10.13 14.14
N PRO A 60 2.92 9.29 14.35
CA PRO A 60 2.94 8.36 15.47
C PRO A 60 2.95 9.12 16.81
N SER A 61 2.41 8.52 17.87
CA SER A 61 2.49 9.04 19.24
C SER A 61 3.86 8.76 19.88
N ALA A 62 4.49 7.64 19.47
CA ALA A 62 5.87 7.27 19.78
C ALA A 62 6.42 6.39 18.64
N GLY A 63 7.73 6.23 18.60
CA GLY A 63 8.44 5.55 17.53
C GLY A 63 8.71 6.43 16.32
N GLU A 64 9.35 5.88 15.31
CA GLU A 64 9.69 6.60 14.08
C GLU A 64 9.52 5.73 12.84
N VAL A 65 9.34 6.40 11.69
CA VAL A 65 9.29 5.76 10.36
C VAL A 65 10.40 6.37 9.51
N ARG A 66 11.18 5.54 8.86
CA ARG A 66 12.19 5.93 7.88
C ARG A 66 11.92 5.27 6.54
N ILE A 67 12.02 6.05 5.46
CA ILE A 67 11.96 5.56 4.08
C ILE A 67 13.30 5.87 3.43
N LEU A 68 13.97 4.83 2.92
CA LEU A 68 15.33 4.95 2.37
C LEU A 68 16.31 5.63 3.37
N GLY A 69 16.16 5.33 4.67
CA GLY A 69 16.94 5.92 5.75
C GLY A 69 16.52 7.33 6.15
N VAL A 70 15.60 7.99 5.43
CA VAL A 70 15.13 9.36 5.73
C VAL A 70 13.88 9.31 6.61
N PRO A 71 13.83 10.01 7.75
CA PRO A 71 12.63 10.07 8.58
C PRO A 71 11.44 10.64 7.82
N VAL A 72 10.27 10.00 7.95
CA VAL A 72 9.03 10.47 7.35
C VAL A 72 8.40 11.55 8.23
N GLY A 73 8.13 12.72 7.64
CA GLY A 73 7.54 13.83 8.36
C GLY A 73 7.15 15.00 7.44
N PRO A 74 6.57 16.07 8.01
CA PRO A 74 6.16 17.26 7.21
C PRO A 74 7.33 17.89 6.45
N SER A 75 8.54 17.82 7.01
CA SER A 75 9.76 18.44 6.46
C SER A 75 10.57 17.50 5.54
N ALA A 76 10.06 16.31 5.21
CA ALA A 76 10.77 15.31 4.41
C ALA A 76 10.02 14.99 3.10
N PRO A 77 9.98 15.92 2.12
CA PRO A 77 9.27 15.70 0.86
C PRO A 77 9.86 14.51 0.07
N ASP A 78 11.16 14.28 0.13
CA ASP A 78 11.83 13.23 -0.63
C ASP A 78 11.46 11.83 -0.14
N ALA A 79 11.32 11.62 1.18
CA ALA A 79 10.81 10.38 1.72
C ALA A 79 9.39 10.08 1.21
N ARG A 80 8.52 11.11 1.15
CA ARG A 80 7.14 10.96 0.64
C ARG A 80 7.08 10.70 -0.86
N ARG A 81 8.02 11.24 -1.63
CA ARG A 81 8.11 10.96 -3.08
C ARG A 81 8.40 9.49 -3.38
N ALA A 82 9.03 8.78 -2.47
CA ALA A 82 9.29 7.36 -2.62
C ALA A 82 8.06 6.48 -2.34
N ILE A 83 6.95 7.05 -1.86
CA ILE A 83 5.77 6.30 -1.41
C ILE A 83 4.62 6.43 -2.40
N GLY A 84 4.09 5.30 -2.88
CA GLY A 84 2.76 5.18 -3.45
C GLY A 84 1.76 4.75 -2.38
N PHE A 85 0.60 5.39 -2.33
CA PHE A 85 -0.42 5.07 -1.32
C PHE A 85 -1.78 4.87 -1.97
N VAL A 86 -2.36 3.69 -1.71
CA VAL A 86 -3.73 3.31 -2.09
C VAL A 86 -4.52 3.06 -0.83
N SER A 87 -5.60 3.80 -0.64
CA SER A 87 -6.52 3.63 0.49
C SER A 87 -7.89 3.14 0.02
N HIS A 88 -8.76 2.81 0.95
CA HIS A 88 -10.16 2.50 0.67
C HIS A 88 -10.93 3.69 0.04
N LEU A 89 -10.43 4.92 0.18
CA LEU A 89 -10.91 6.10 -0.54
C LEU A 89 -10.08 6.28 -1.82
N SER A 90 -10.71 6.62 -2.92
CA SER A 90 -10.05 6.76 -4.23
C SER A 90 -8.98 7.84 -4.24
N MET A 91 -9.15 8.90 -3.43
CA MET A 91 -8.29 10.09 -3.41
C MET A 91 -8.18 10.73 -4.82
N LEU A 92 -9.22 10.63 -5.61
CA LEU A 92 -9.37 11.27 -6.92
C LEU A 92 -10.31 12.47 -6.80
N TYR A 93 -10.08 13.49 -7.60
CA TYR A 93 -10.94 14.66 -7.72
C TYR A 93 -12.07 14.32 -8.69
N ASP A 94 -13.32 14.44 -8.25
CA ASP A 94 -14.51 14.06 -9.03
C ASP A 94 -14.76 14.98 -10.24
N ASP A 95 -14.26 16.22 -10.21
CA ASP A 95 -14.40 17.20 -11.28
C ASP A 95 -13.33 17.05 -12.39
N LEU A 96 -12.28 16.27 -12.14
CA LEU A 96 -11.25 15.94 -13.11
C LEU A 96 -11.56 14.60 -13.75
N THR A 97 -11.16 14.41 -15.01
CA THR A 97 -11.14 13.08 -15.64
C THR A 97 -10.14 12.15 -14.95
N VAL A 98 -10.23 10.85 -15.19
CA VAL A 98 -9.26 9.87 -14.69
C VAL A 98 -7.86 10.22 -15.16
N HIS A 99 -7.69 10.56 -16.43
CA HIS A 99 -6.39 10.97 -16.99
C HIS A 99 -5.85 12.23 -16.30
N GLU A 100 -6.68 13.26 -16.14
CA GLU A 100 -6.27 14.51 -15.48
C GLU A 100 -5.87 14.29 -14.03
N ASN A 101 -6.56 13.41 -13.28
CA ASN A 101 -6.19 13.01 -11.92
C ASN A 101 -4.79 12.38 -11.88
N VAL A 102 -4.49 11.47 -12.80
CA VAL A 102 -3.18 10.79 -12.85
C VAL A 102 -2.09 11.76 -13.33
N VAL A 103 -2.39 12.64 -14.29
CA VAL A 103 -1.47 13.72 -14.72
C VAL A 103 -1.18 14.68 -13.58
N LEU A 104 -2.19 15.07 -12.79
CA LEU A 104 -1.99 15.93 -11.61
C LEU A 104 -1.03 15.28 -10.62
N ALA A 105 -1.25 14.00 -10.30
CA ALA A 105 -0.34 13.25 -9.45
C ALA A 105 1.08 13.23 -10.03
N ALA A 106 1.25 12.89 -11.31
CA ALA A 106 2.54 12.88 -11.97
C ALA A 106 3.28 14.23 -11.88
N ARG A 107 2.55 15.34 -12.04
CA ARG A 107 3.11 16.71 -11.89
C ARG A 107 3.55 17.00 -10.46
N LEU A 108 2.73 16.64 -9.46
CA LEU A 108 3.04 16.87 -8.04
C LEU A 108 4.30 16.08 -7.61
N TYR A 109 4.54 14.92 -8.21
CA TYR A 109 5.73 14.12 -7.98
C TYR A 109 6.92 14.47 -8.90
N GLY A 110 6.78 15.47 -9.79
CA GLY A 110 7.86 16.00 -10.60
C GLY A 110 8.22 15.14 -11.82
N ALA A 111 7.27 14.41 -12.39
CA ALA A 111 7.49 13.65 -13.62
C ALA A 111 7.90 14.57 -14.78
N ARG A 112 8.89 14.18 -15.59
CA ARG A 112 9.36 14.96 -16.75
C ARG A 112 8.28 15.12 -17.82
N ASP A 113 7.55 14.06 -18.10
CA ASP A 113 6.40 14.03 -19.00
C ASP A 113 5.20 13.43 -18.27
N PRO A 114 4.41 14.29 -17.56
CA PRO A 114 3.25 13.83 -16.79
C PRO A 114 2.18 13.15 -17.63
N GLY A 115 1.98 13.61 -18.88
CA GLY A 115 1.00 13.01 -19.79
C GLY A 115 1.39 11.61 -20.22
N ALA A 116 2.64 11.38 -20.63
CA ALA A 116 3.11 10.06 -20.97
C ALA A 116 3.15 9.13 -19.76
N ALA A 117 3.54 9.62 -18.57
CA ALA A 117 3.51 8.84 -17.33
C ALA A 117 2.09 8.39 -16.98
N ALA A 118 1.10 9.30 -17.10
CA ALA A 118 -0.29 9.00 -16.84
C ALA A 118 -0.85 7.94 -17.81
N ARG A 119 -0.56 8.06 -19.11
CA ARG A 119 -0.99 7.05 -20.10
C ARG A 119 -0.44 5.66 -19.77
N ARG A 120 0.86 5.55 -19.49
CA ARG A 120 1.48 4.26 -19.10
C ARG A 120 0.87 3.68 -17.81
N ALA A 121 0.61 4.54 -16.81
CA ALA A 121 0.01 4.09 -15.55
C ALA A 121 -1.43 3.60 -15.76
N LEU A 122 -2.24 4.28 -16.57
CA LEU A 122 -3.60 3.86 -16.91
C LEU A 122 -3.63 2.57 -17.74
N GLU A 123 -2.74 2.44 -18.70
CA GLU A 123 -2.58 1.22 -19.50
C GLU A 123 -2.23 0.01 -18.61
N ALA A 124 -1.28 0.19 -17.68
CA ALA A 124 -0.86 -0.87 -16.75
C ALA A 124 -1.99 -1.41 -15.88
N VAL A 125 -3.01 -0.61 -15.59
CA VAL A 125 -4.20 -1.03 -14.83
C VAL A 125 -5.42 -1.35 -15.72
N GLY A 126 -5.25 -1.31 -17.05
CA GLY A 126 -6.31 -1.61 -18.03
C GLY A 126 -7.40 -0.53 -18.08
N LEU A 127 -7.01 0.74 -18.02
CA LEU A 127 -7.89 1.91 -18.12
C LEU A 127 -7.51 2.85 -19.28
N ALA A 128 -6.78 2.38 -20.28
CA ALA A 128 -6.36 3.20 -21.42
C ALA A 128 -7.56 3.90 -22.12
N ASP A 129 -8.66 3.17 -22.31
CA ASP A 129 -9.87 3.67 -23.01
C ASP A 129 -10.86 4.39 -22.08
N ARG A 130 -10.50 4.62 -20.83
CA ARG A 130 -11.34 5.23 -19.79
C ARG A 130 -10.74 6.51 -19.21
N GLY A 131 -9.72 7.04 -19.86
CA GLY A 131 -8.99 8.23 -19.40
C GLY A 131 -9.89 9.47 -19.30
N ASP A 132 -10.85 9.63 -20.22
CA ASP A 132 -11.75 10.79 -20.30
C ASP A 132 -12.98 10.67 -19.38
N ASP A 133 -13.20 9.51 -18.77
CA ASP A 133 -14.29 9.34 -17.81
C ASP A 133 -14.02 10.11 -16.51
N GLN A 134 -15.07 10.62 -15.87
CA GLN A 134 -14.98 11.22 -14.55
C GLN A 134 -15.11 10.14 -13.45
N PRO A 135 -14.39 10.25 -12.32
CA PRO A 135 -14.42 9.27 -11.22
C PRO A 135 -15.84 8.93 -10.76
N ARG A 136 -16.73 9.92 -10.66
CA ARG A 136 -18.14 9.76 -10.25
C ARG A 136 -18.99 8.86 -11.17
N ARG A 137 -18.51 8.60 -12.40
CA ARG A 137 -19.19 7.72 -13.38
C ARG A 137 -18.65 6.30 -13.39
N LEU A 138 -17.56 6.05 -12.64
CA LEU A 138 -16.90 4.77 -12.62
C LEU A 138 -17.55 3.80 -11.64
N SER A 139 -17.56 2.51 -11.99
CA SER A 139 -17.82 1.46 -11.01
C SER A 139 -16.72 1.44 -9.94
N ARG A 140 -17.01 0.83 -8.77
CA ARG A 140 -16.05 0.71 -7.67
C ARG A 140 -14.72 0.08 -8.13
N GLY A 141 -14.76 -0.95 -8.97
CA GLY A 141 -13.57 -1.63 -9.47
C GLY A 141 -12.76 -0.76 -10.45
N LEU A 142 -13.43 0.05 -11.31
CA LEU A 142 -12.75 1.01 -12.18
C LEU A 142 -12.10 2.13 -11.35
N LEU A 143 -12.80 2.64 -10.35
CA LEU A 143 -12.30 3.66 -9.43
C LEU A 143 -11.07 3.17 -8.66
N GLN A 144 -11.10 1.91 -8.19
CA GLN A 144 -9.97 1.28 -7.53
C GLN A 144 -8.75 1.20 -8.44
N ARG A 145 -8.93 0.78 -9.70
CA ARG A 145 -7.85 0.73 -10.69
C ARG A 145 -7.27 2.12 -10.98
N ALA A 146 -8.12 3.15 -11.11
CA ALA A 146 -7.66 4.53 -11.28
C ALA A 146 -6.85 5.03 -10.08
N SER A 147 -7.25 4.69 -8.84
CA SER A 147 -6.50 4.99 -7.62
C SER A 147 -5.13 4.32 -7.60
N ILE A 148 -5.04 3.08 -8.11
CA ILE A 148 -3.77 2.36 -8.23
C ILE A 148 -2.88 3.02 -9.28
N ALA A 149 -3.41 3.42 -10.46
CA ALA A 149 -2.66 4.15 -11.47
C ALA A 149 -2.07 5.44 -10.90
N ARG A 150 -2.89 6.22 -10.16
CA ARG A 150 -2.45 7.44 -9.48
C ARG A 150 -1.30 7.17 -8.49
N ALA A 151 -1.38 6.09 -7.72
CA ALA A 151 -0.35 5.74 -6.74
C ALA A 151 0.96 5.23 -7.36
N LEU A 152 0.92 4.71 -8.59
CA LEU A 152 2.07 4.14 -9.30
C LEU A 152 2.71 5.10 -10.32
N VAL A 153 2.05 6.22 -10.68
CA VAL A 153 2.46 7.09 -11.79
C VAL A 153 3.86 7.67 -11.66
N HIS A 154 4.35 7.83 -10.43
CA HIS A 154 5.67 8.38 -10.11
C HIS A 154 6.72 7.31 -9.82
N GLU A 155 6.40 6.03 -10.08
CA GLU A 155 7.31 4.89 -9.90
C GLU A 155 7.88 4.80 -8.47
N PRO A 156 7.03 4.67 -7.45
CA PRO A 156 7.46 4.67 -6.05
C PRO A 156 8.40 3.50 -5.73
N ARG A 157 9.23 3.67 -4.71
CA ARG A 157 10.07 2.59 -4.15
C ARG A 157 9.34 1.77 -3.10
N LEU A 158 8.33 2.33 -2.47
CA LEU A 158 7.45 1.69 -1.50
C LEU A 158 5.99 1.89 -1.92
N LEU A 159 5.23 0.82 -1.97
CA LEU A 159 3.78 0.87 -2.19
C LEU A 159 3.05 0.38 -0.94
N LEU A 160 2.16 1.22 -0.43
CA LEU A 160 1.31 0.94 0.72
C LEU A 160 -0.13 0.82 0.23
N MET A 161 -0.77 -0.33 0.45
CA MET A 161 -2.09 -0.62 -0.10
C MET A 161 -3.06 -1.10 0.98
N ASP A 162 -4.21 -0.43 1.09
CA ASP A 162 -5.31 -0.81 1.98
C ASP A 162 -6.43 -1.43 1.16
N GLU A 163 -6.65 -2.74 1.29
CA GLU A 163 -7.69 -3.53 0.63
C GLU A 163 -7.73 -3.38 -0.91
N PRO A 164 -6.60 -3.55 -1.62
CA PRO A 164 -6.51 -3.21 -3.05
C PRO A 164 -7.34 -4.10 -3.97
N PHE A 165 -7.73 -5.29 -3.54
CA PHE A 165 -8.53 -6.24 -4.33
C PHE A 165 -10.04 -6.05 -4.17
N THR A 166 -10.47 -5.25 -3.20
CA THR A 166 -11.89 -5.01 -2.93
C THR A 166 -12.58 -4.36 -4.12
N GLY A 167 -13.67 -4.97 -4.59
CA GLY A 167 -14.48 -4.49 -5.72
C GLY A 167 -13.91 -4.81 -7.10
N LEU A 168 -12.79 -5.52 -7.19
CA LEU A 168 -12.27 -6.02 -8.46
C LEU A 168 -12.93 -7.35 -8.83
N ASP A 169 -13.23 -7.52 -10.11
CA ASP A 169 -13.55 -8.83 -10.68
C ASP A 169 -12.28 -9.70 -10.82
N ALA A 170 -12.45 -11.01 -11.05
CA ALA A 170 -11.33 -11.95 -11.13
C ALA A 170 -10.29 -11.57 -12.21
N PRO A 171 -10.68 -11.12 -13.44
CA PRO A 171 -9.74 -10.64 -14.43
C PRO A 171 -8.95 -9.40 -13.97
N ALA A 172 -9.59 -8.42 -13.30
CA ALA A 172 -8.91 -7.23 -12.80
C ALA A 172 -7.99 -7.55 -11.63
N ALA A 173 -8.40 -8.43 -10.71
CA ALA A 173 -7.56 -8.92 -9.62
C ALA A 173 -6.33 -9.66 -10.17
N GLY A 174 -6.50 -10.49 -11.20
CA GLY A 174 -5.40 -11.18 -11.88
C GLY A 174 -4.41 -10.20 -12.51
N ARG A 175 -4.88 -9.16 -13.20
CA ARG A 175 -4.02 -8.10 -13.76
C ARG A 175 -3.27 -7.34 -12.67
N LEU A 176 -3.94 -7.00 -11.58
CA LEU A 176 -3.28 -6.33 -10.45
C LEU A 176 -2.18 -7.19 -9.84
N ARG A 177 -2.43 -8.48 -9.60
CA ARG A 177 -1.39 -9.41 -9.11
C ARG A 177 -0.19 -9.48 -10.05
N ALA A 178 -0.42 -9.60 -11.36
CA ALA A 178 0.65 -9.63 -12.36
C ALA A 178 1.48 -8.33 -12.35
N LEU A 179 0.82 -7.17 -12.29
CA LEU A 179 1.47 -5.87 -12.18
C LEU A 179 2.33 -5.77 -10.91
N LEU A 180 1.76 -6.11 -9.75
CA LEU A 180 2.48 -6.05 -8.48
C LEU A 180 3.67 -7.02 -8.46
N ARG A 181 3.53 -8.24 -8.99
CA ARG A 181 4.63 -9.20 -9.12
C ARG A 181 5.76 -8.65 -9.99
N GLN A 182 5.43 -8.05 -11.13
CA GLN A 182 6.42 -7.39 -11.99
C GLN A 182 7.13 -6.24 -11.26
N ARG A 183 6.41 -5.42 -10.50
CA ARG A 183 7.01 -4.31 -9.76
C ARG A 183 7.89 -4.79 -8.60
N LEU A 184 7.48 -5.84 -7.89
CA LEU A 184 8.28 -6.50 -6.85
C LEU A 184 9.59 -7.04 -7.42
N SER A 185 9.56 -7.73 -8.57
CA SER A 185 10.78 -8.23 -9.23
C SER A 185 11.70 -7.10 -9.71
N ALA A 186 11.16 -5.89 -9.92
CA ALA A 186 11.92 -4.68 -10.24
C ALA A 186 12.40 -3.92 -9.00
N GLY A 187 12.21 -4.46 -7.78
CA GLY A 187 12.71 -3.89 -6.53
C GLY A 187 11.73 -2.99 -5.79
N LEU A 188 10.44 -2.95 -6.16
CA LEU A 188 9.40 -2.31 -5.34
C LEU A 188 9.31 -3.02 -3.99
N ALA A 189 9.22 -2.26 -2.89
CA ALA A 189 8.79 -2.76 -1.58
C ALA A 189 7.27 -2.61 -1.45
N LEU A 190 6.57 -3.60 -0.89
CA LEU A 190 5.11 -3.58 -0.75
C LEU A 190 4.69 -3.87 0.69
N VAL A 191 3.80 -3.04 1.24
CA VAL A 191 2.99 -3.39 2.43
C VAL A 191 1.54 -3.40 2.01
N LEU A 192 0.89 -4.55 2.11
CA LEU A 192 -0.47 -4.76 1.68
C LEU A 192 -1.32 -5.22 2.86
N VAL A 193 -2.31 -4.41 3.22
CA VAL A 193 -3.32 -4.77 4.23
C VAL A 193 -4.53 -5.35 3.53
N THR A 194 -5.00 -6.52 3.97
CA THR A 194 -6.21 -7.14 3.43
C THR A 194 -6.83 -8.16 4.37
N HIS A 195 -8.14 -8.34 4.25
CA HIS A 195 -8.87 -9.48 4.78
C HIS A 195 -9.07 -10.59 3.72
N HIS A 196 -8.75 -10.29 2.45
CA HIS A 196 -8.79 -11.23 1.33
C HIS A 196 -7.41 -11.88 1.12
N LEU A 197 -6.97 -12.70 2.09
CA LEU A 197 -5.64 -13.32 2.05
C LEU A 197 -5.38 -14.12 0.77
N ALA A 198 -6.39 -14.81 0.24
CA ALA A 198 -6.25 -15.61 -0.98
C ALA A 198 -5.75 -14.79 -2.17
N GLU A 199 -6.22 -13.55 -2.32
CA GLU A 199 -5.84 -12.67 -3.42
C GLU A 199 -4.40 -12.16 -3.30
N ALA A 200 -3.91 -11.98 -2.06
CA ALA A 200 -2.59 -11.43 -1.78
C ALA A 200 -1.52 -12.51 -1.52
N TRP A 201 -1.92 -13.76 -1.27
CA TRP A 201 -1.04 -14.82 -0.79
C TRP A 201 0.19 -15.05 -1.66
N GLU A 202 -0.01 -15.13 -2.97
CA GLU A 202 1.09 -15.37 -3.90
C GLU A 202 2.07 -14.18 -4.05
N LEU A 203 1.68 -13.00 -3.60
CA LEU A 203 2.55 -11.82 -3.60
C LEU A 203 3.43 -11.77 -2.35
N ALA A 204 2.97 -12.36 -1.24
CA ALA A 204 3.61 -12.25 0.05
C ALA A 204 4.99 -12.90 0.08
N SER A 205 6.00 -12.17 0.54
CA SER A 205 7.27 -12.73 1.02
C SER A 205 7.15 -13.09 2.50
N ARG A 206 6.49 -12.22 3.26
CA ARG A 206 6.15 -12.40 4.68
C ARG A 206 4.69 -12.11 4.91
N VAL A 207 4.15 -12.72 5.97
CA VAL A 207 2.80 -12.47 6.47
C VAL A 207 2.86 -12.03 7.92
N ALA A 208 2.00 -11.09 8.28
CA ALA A 208 1.86 -10.64 9.65
C ALA A 208 0.37 -10.55 10.04
N VAL A 209 0.06 -10.84 11.29
CA VAL A 209 -1.28 -10.69 11.87
C VAL A 209 -1.22 -9.59 12.92
N LEU A 210 -1.95 -8.51 12.67
CA LEU A 210 -2.11 -7.42 13.62
C LEU A 210 -3.38 -7.69 14.46
N ALA A 211 -3.22 -7.79 15.78
CA ALA A 211 -4.32 -7.93 16.72
C ALA A 211 -4.06 -7.07 17.96
N GLY A 212 -5.09 -6.41 18.50
CA GLY A 212 -4.96 -5.53 19.66
C GLY A 212 -3.89 -4.43 19.55
N GLY A 213 -3.55 -4.02 18.32
CA GLY A 213 -2.53 -3.00 18.04
C GLY A 213 -1.08 -3.49 18.09
N ARG A 214 -0.85 -4.81 18.09
CA ARG A 214 0.48 -5.45 18.12
C ARG A 214 0.56 -6.56 17.08
N TRP A 215 1.77 -6.97 16.72
CA TRP A 215 1.94 -8.22 15.98
C TRP A 215 1.60 -9.40 16.87
N ALA A 216 0.54 -10.13 16.51
CA ALA A 216 0.24 -11.44 17.08
C ALA A 216 1.09 -12.54 16.39
N LEU A 217 1.46 -12.30 15.13
CA LEU A 217 2.33 -13.16 14.34
C LEU A 217 3.05 -12.32 13.28
N GLU A 218 4.31 -12.63 13.01
CA GLU A 218 5.04 -12.18 11.83
C GLU A 218 6.04 -13.28 11.45
N GLU A 219 5.94 -13.79 10.22
CA GLU A 219 6.79 -14.88 9.73
C GLU A 219 6.96 -14.82 8.21
N PRO A 220 8.00 -15.48 7.64
CA PRO A 220 8.04 -15.75 6.21
C PRO A 220 6.76 -16.45 5.76
N ARG A 221 6.29 -16.15 4.55
CA ARG A 221 5.04 -16.73 4.05
C ARG A 221 5.12 -18.27 4.09
N PRO A 222 4.23 -18.95 4.84
CA PRO A 222 4.10 -20.40 4.76
C PRO A 222 3.70 -20.84 3.34
N GLY A 223 4.06 -22.05 2.95
CA GLY A 223 3.81 -22.55 1.59
C GLY A 223 2.35 -22.45 1.18
N ASP A 224 1.44 -23.06 1.93
CA ASP A 224 0.02 -23.16 1.62
C ASP A 224 -0.83 -22.25 2.52
N LEU A 225 -1.72 -21.46 1.90
CA LEU A 225 -2.70 -20.65 2.60
C LEU A 225 -3.64 -21.51 3.48
N ALA A 226 -4.03 -22.69 3.02
CA ALA A 226 -4.91 -23.57 3.77
C ALA A 226 -4.32 -23.99 5.13
N LEU A 227 -2.99 -24.09 5.23
CA LEU A 227 -2.30 -24.37 6.50
C LEU A 227 -2.21 -23.14 7.40
N PHE A 228 -2.23 -21.94 6.83
CA PHE A 228 -2.16 -20.68 7.56
C PHE A 228 -3.51 -20.24 8.14
N LEU A 229 -4.61 -20.47 7.42
CA LEU A 229 -5.94 -19.97 7.78
C LEU A 229 -6.41 -20.36 9.19
N PRO A 230 -6.24 -21.62 9.68
CA PRO A 230 -6.65 -21.97 11.04
C PRO A 230 -5.88 -21.18 12.11
N ARG A 231 -4.58 -20.95 11.89
CA ARG A 231 -3.74 -20.14 12.79
C ARG A 231 -4.16 -18.67 12.78
N TYR A 232 -4.46 -18.15 11.59
CA TYR A 232 -4.96 -16.79 11.45
C TYR A 232 -6.28 -16.58 12.21
N HIS A 233 -7.25 -17.50 12.07
CA HIS A 233 -8.54 -17.40 12.77
C HIS A 233 -8.35 -17.45 14.29
N ALA A 234 -7.53 -18.36 14.79
CA ALA A 234 -7.23 -18.45 16.22
C ALA A 234 -6.60 -17.17 16.80
N LEU A 235 -5.80 -16.44 16.01
CA LEU A 235 -5.17 -15.16 16.40
C LEU A 235 -6.09 -13.95 16.22
N ALA A 236 -7.03 -14.03 15.29
CA ALA A 236 -7.97 -12.94 15.01
C ALA A 236 -9.16 -12.92 15.98
N ASP A 237 -9.50 -14.06 16.57
CA ASP A 237 -10.61 -14.24 17.51
C ASP A 237 -10.17 -14.12 18.98
N ALA A 238 -8.88 -13.99 19.26
CA ALA A 238 -8.27 -13.84 20.59
C ALA A 238 -8.17 -12.35 21.00
#